data_b876c175744ba2174f952f46a492128c
#
_entry.id   b876c175744ba2174f952f46a492128c
#
_cell.length_a   1.000
_cell.length_b   1.000
_cell.length_c   1.000
_cell.angle_alpha   90.00
_cell.angle_beta   90.00
_cell.angle_gamma   90.00
#
_symmetry.space_group_name_H-M   'P 1'
#
loop_
_entity.id
_entity.type
_entity.pdbx_description
1 polymer ?
#
loop_
_entity_poly.entity_id
_entity_poly.type
_entity_poly.pdbx_seq_one_letter_code
_entity_poly.pdbx_strand_id
1 'polypeptide(L)'
;MRIASLRWPLSQDRVRQTPADLQGVFTLWDGDECLYVGHTPWNRSLQACLGQLLDLRDEGVICGTHFTWETTAMPKSREYQLLALNLEKRGRLPRYNKAGSPLGGTNTSITDLRAR
;
A
#
# COMPACT_ATOMS: atom_id res chain seq x y z
N MET A 1 -3.73 20.32 3.86
CA MET A 1 -3.15 19.25 4.69
C MET A 1 -2.83 18.04 3.84
N ARG A 2 -1.75 17.40 4.12
CA ARG A 2 -1.37 16.22 3.36
C ARG A 2 -1.87 14.96 4.04
N ILE A 3 -2.64 14.19 3.30
CA ILE A 3 -3.19 12.93 3.80
C ILE A 3 -2.06 11.98 4.21
N ALA A 4 -0.93 12.05 3.49
CA ALA A 4 0.21 11.19 3.76
C ALA A 4 0.80 11.37 5.16
N SER A 5 0.50 12.48 5.85
CA SER A 5 0.97 12.68 7.22
C SER A 5 0.12 11.92 8.23
N LEU A 6 -1.04 11.39 7.83
CA LEU A 6 -1.93 10.63 8.70
C LEU A 6 -1.64 9.15 8.60
N ARG A 7 -0.52 8.73 9.18
CA ARG A 7 -0.12 7.32 9.17
C ARG A 7 -0.44 6.70 10.51
N TRP A 8 -0.97 5.48 10.47
CA TRP A 8 -1.37 4.75 11.66
C TRP A 8 -0.34 3.67 11.98
N PRO A 9 -0.01 3.45 13.25
CA PRO A 9 0.86 2.33 13.61
C PRO A 9 0.31 1.01 13.06
N LEU A 10 1.19 0.19 12.48
CA LEU A 10 0.79 -1.12 11.98
C LEU A 10 0.68 -2.09 13.15
N SER A 11 -0.50 -2.14 13.73
CA SER A 11 -0.80 -2.97 14.89
C SER A 11 -2.15 -3.62 14.72
N GLN A 12 -2.40 -4.67 15.49
CA GLN A 12 -3.68 -5.39 15.43
C GLN A 12 -4.86 -4.47 15.75
N ASP A 13 -4.72 -3.62 16.75
CA ASP A 13 -5.78 -2.70 17.15
C ASP A 13 -6.13 -1.72 16.03
N ARG A 14 -5.13 -1.15 15.38
CA ARG A 14 -5.37 -0.19 14.32
C ARG A 14 -5.92 -0.85 13.07
N VAL A 15 -5.44 -2.04 12.75
CA VAL A 15 -5.97 -2.78 11.59
C VAL A 15 -7.45 -3.11 11.80
N ARG A 16 -7.84 -3.48 13.02
CA ARG A 16 -9.24 -3.78 13.32
C ARG A 16 -10.17 -2.57 13.16
N GLN A 17 -9.63 -1.36 13.22
CA GLN A 17 -10.41 -0.14 13.06
C GLN A 17 -10.62 0.24 11.60
N THR A 18 -9.98 -0.47 10.67
CA THR A 18 -10.17 -0.22 9.24
C THR A 18 -11.42 -0.95 8.74
N PRO A 19 -12.03 -0.47 7.65
CA PRO A 19 -13.28 -1.06 7.16
C PRO A 19 -13.13 -2.53 6.82
N ALA A 20 -14.06 -3.35 7.32
CA ALA A 20 -14.08 -4.79 7.10
C ALA A 20 -14.85 -5.20 5.84
N ASP A 21 -15.56 -4.24 5.22
CA ASP A 21 -16.44 -4.52 4.09
C ASP A 21 -16.24 -3.55 2.92
N LEU A 22 -15.21 -2.71 2.97
CA LEU A 22 -14.95 -1.72 1.91
C LEU A 22 -13.64 -2.02 1.20
N GLN A 23 -13.58 -1.59 -0.04
CA GLN A 23 -12.40 -1.71 -0.88
C GLN A 23 -11.68 -0.38 -0.98
N GLY A 24 -10.41 -0.41 -1.33
CA GLY A 24 -9.64 0.80 -1.47
C GLY A 24 -8.18 0.53 -1.75
N VAL A 25 -7.38 1.51 -1.42
CA VAL A 25 -5.92 1.43 -1.53
C VAL A 25 -5.31 1.59 -0.15
N PHE A 26 -4.11 1.07 -0.01
CA PHE A 26 -3.38 1.17 1.25
C PHE A 26 -1.90 1.30 0.96
N THR A 27 -1.17 1.88 1.92
CA THR A 27 0.28 2.03 1.81
C THR A 27 0.93 1.51 3.07
N LEU A 28 2.15 1.01 2.90
CA LEU A 28 2.98 0.53 4.01
C LEU A 28 4.21 1.42 4.10
N TRP A 29 4.58 1.81 5.31
CA TRP A 29 5.66 2.76 5.57
C TRP A 29 6.63 2.22 6.60
N ASP A 30 7.88 2.62 6.45
CA ASP A 30 8.91 2.48 7.49
C ASP A 30 9.47 3.89 7.74
N GLY A 31 9.01 4.52 8.82
CA GLY A 31 9.31 5.92 9.03
C GLY A 31 8.79 6.76 7.87
N ASP A 32 9.68 7.47 7.19
CA ASP A 32 9.32 8.34 6.06
C ASP A 32 9.42 7.65 4.71
N GLU A 33 9.79 6.39 4.69
CA GLU A 33 9.91 5.64 3.43
C GLU A 33 8.64 4.86 3.16
N CYS A 34 8.03 5.08 2.00
CA CYS A 34 6.92 4.27 1.52
C CYS A 34 7.48 2.95 0.98
N LEU A 35 7.05 1.86 1.57
CA LEU A 35 7.53 0.53 1.19
C LEU A 35 6.65 -0.16 0.17
N TYR A 36 5.35 0.15 0.18
CA TYR A 36 4.39 -0.55 -0.67
C TYR A 36 3.12 0.26 -0.85
N VAL A 37 2.58 0.24 -2.07
CA VAL A 37 1.25 0.76 -2.39
C VAL A 37 0.47 -0.40 -2.96
N GLY A 38 -0.67 -0.72 -2.35
CA GLY A 38 -1.50 -1.82 -2.79
C GLY A 38 -2.95 -1.41 -2.96
N HIS A 39 -3.71 -2.26 -3.63
CA HIS A 39 -5.15 -2.10 -3.75
C HIS A 39 -5.83 -3.40 -3.36
N THR A 40 -7.07 -3.28 -2.88
CA THR A 40 -7.85 -4.47 -2.53
C THR A 40 -8.33 -5.16 -3.79
N PRO A 41 -8.24 -6.50 -3.87
CA PRO A 41 -8.92 -7.23 -4.94
C PRO A 41 -10.43 -7.18 -4.68
N TRP A 42 -11.20 -7.56 -5.71
CA TRP A 42 -12.66 -7.46 -5.63
C TRP A 42 -13.28 -8.28 -4.49
N ASN A 43 -12.59 -9.31 -4.03
CA ASN A 43 -13.13 -10.25 -3.03
C ASN A 43 -12.52 -10.08 -1.64
N ARG A 44 -11.80 -8.98 -1.39
CA ARG A 44 -11.17 -8.73 -0.07
C ARG A 44 -11.34 -7.29 0.34
N SER A 45 -11.46 -7.07 1.64
CA SER A 45 -11.59 -5.74 2.22
C SER A 45 -10.23 -5.13 2.54
N LEU A 46 -10.24 -3.83 2.82
CA LEU A 46 -9.06 -3.14 3.35
C LEU A 46 -8.55 -3.81 4.62
N GLN A 47 -9.44 -4.14 5.55
CA GLN A 47 -9.04 -4.77 6.80
C GLN A 47 -8.35 -6.11 6.56
N ALA A 48 -8.87 -6.92 5.65
CA ALA A 48 -8.26 -8.22 5.35
C ALA A 48 -6.87 -8.07 4.73
N CYS A 49 -6.70 -7.12 3.83
CA CYS A 49 -5.40 -6.87 3.20
C CYS A 49 -4.38 -6.36 4.20
N LEU A 50 -4.78 -5.42 5.06
CA LEU A 50 -3.90 -4.88 6.08
C LEU A 50 -3.54 -5.92 7.14
N GLY A 51 -4.48 -6.80 7.48
CA GLY A 51 -4.22 -7.92 8.37
C GLY A 51 -3.16 -8.85 7.83
N GLN A 52 -3.18 -9.10 6.52
CA GLN A 52 -2.16 -9.91 5.88
C GLN A 52 -0.79 -9.24 5.93
N LEU A 53 -0.72 -7.93 5.73
CA LEU A 53 0.55 -7.19 5.87
C LEU A 53 1.08 -7.31 7.29
N LEU A 54 0.21 -7.17 8.29
CA LEU A 54 0.60 -7.28 9.68
C LEU A 54 1.19 -8.67 9.97
N ASP A 55 0.54 -9.71 9.49
CA ASP A 55 1.01 -11.08 9.69
C ASP A 55 2.39 -11.27 9.07
N LEU A 56 2.59 -10.80 7.84
CA LEU A 56 3.87 -10.93 7.15
C LEU A 56 4.98 -10.14 7.88
N ARG A 57 4.66 -8.96 8.41
CA ARG A 57 5.61 -8.18 9.18
C ARG A 57 6.00 -8.93 10.46
N ASP A 58 5.01 -9.48 11.17
CA ASP A 58 5.26 -10.19 12.41
C ASP A 58 6.04 -11.49 12.19
N GLU A 59 5.91 -12.09 11.01
CA GLU A 59 6.68 -13.28 10.63
C GLU A 59 8.08 -12.94 10.12
N GLY A 60 8.41 -11.66 10.00
CA GLY A 60 9.71 -11.22 9.53
C GLY A 60 9.89 -11.26 8.01
N VAL A 61 8.82 -11.49 7.26
CA VAL A 61 8.88 -11.53 5.79
C VAL A 61 9.03 -10.14 5.20
N ILE A 62 8.39 -9.15 5.82
CA ILE A 62 8.48 -7.76 5.38
C ILE A 62 8.78 -6.85 6.58
N CYS A 63 9.22 -5.64 6.29
CA CYS A 63 9.33 -4.56 7.28
C CYS A 63 8.09 -3.69 7.22
N GLY A 64 7.92 -2.81 8.21
CA GLY A 64 6.85 -1.82 8.20
C GLY A 64 6.47 -1.40 9.59
N THR A 65 6.36 -0.08 9.79
CA THR A 65 5.99 0.49 11.09
C THR A 65 4.61 1.12 11.06
N HIS A 66 4.19 1.65 9.91
CA HIS A 66 2.95 2.41 9.78
C HIS A 66 2.25 2.07 8.48
N PHE A 67 0.96 2.41 8.41
CA PHE A 67 0.17 2.23 7.20
C PHE A 67 -0.78 3.40 7.02
N THR A 68 -1.28 3.55 5.78
CA THR A 68 -2.42 4.42 5.47
C THR A 68 -3.43 3.64 4.68
N TRP A 69 -4.66 4.14 4.62
CA TRP A 69 -5.69 3.55 3.79
C TRP A 69 -6.66 4.61 3.30
N GLU A 70 -7.31 4.31 2.21
CA GLU A 70 -8.27 5.21 1.58
C GLU A 70 -9.30 4.35 0.86
N THR A 71 -10.59 4.61 1.10
CA THR A 71 -11.65 3.94 0.35
C THR A 71 -11.80 4.57 -1.02
N THR A 72 -12.05 3.74 -2.02
CA THR A 72 -12.28 4.24 -3.37
C THR A 72 -13.08 3.19 -4.16
N ALA A 73 -13.92 3.67 -5.07
CA ALA A 73 -14.64 2.80 -5.98
C ALA A 73 -13.75 2.26 -7.10
N MET A 74 -12.55 2.82 -7.26
CA MET A 74 -11.61 2.43 -8.30
C MET A 74 -10.21 2.17 -7.72
N PRO A 75 -10.07 1.09 -6.94
CA PRO A 75 -8.81 0.85 -6.22
C PRO A 75 -7.59 0.73 -7.14
N LYS A 76 -7.75 0.03 -8.26
CA LYS A 76 -6.63 -0.18 -9.18
C LYS A 76 -6.15 1.12 -9.80
N SER A 77 -7.08 1.99 -10.20
CA SER A 77 -6.73 3.30 -10.76
C SER A 77 -6.05 4.19 -9.74
N ARG A 78 -6.53 4.14 -8.50
CA ARG A 78 -5.94 4.95 -7.43
C ARG A 78 -4.55 4.47 -7.06
N GLU A 79 -4.33 3.15 -7.01
CA GLU A 79 -2.99 2.60 -6.82
C GLU A 79 -2.04 3.11 -7.89
N TYR A 80 -2.49 3.08 -9.14
CA TYR A 80 -1.70 3.56 -10.26
C TYR A 80 -1.27 5.02 -10.06
N GLN A 81 -2.21 5.87 -9.65
CA GLN A 81 -1.92 7.28 -9.38
C GLN A 81 -0.89 7.46 -8.27
N LEU A 82 -1.03 6.69 -7.19
CA LEU A 82 -0.10 6.78 -6.06
C LEU A 82 1.30 6.29 -6.44
N LEU A 83 1.38 5.25 -7.25
CA LEU A 83 2.68 4.75 -7.73
C LEU A 83 3.34 5.78 -8.66
N ALA A 84 2.57 6.44 -9.52
CA ALA A 84 3.10 7.47 -10.39
C ALA A 84 3.65 8.65 -9.58
N LEU A 85 2.95 9.05 -8.52
CA LEU A 85 3.43 10.10 -7.63
C LEU A 85 4.73 9.70 -6.92
N ASN A 86 4.82 8.47 -6.46
CA ASN A 86 6.04 7.97 -5.83
C ASN A 86 7.21 7.99 -6.81
N LEU A 87 6.96 7.53 -8.03
CA LEU A 87 8.01 7.51 -9.06
C LEU A 87 8.48 8.93 -9.38
N GLU A 88 7.54 9.87 -9.48
CA GLU A 88 7.87 11.27 -9.75
C GLU A 88 8.71 11.88 -8.64
N LYS A 89 8.36 11.63 -7.39
CA LYS A 89 9.04 12.23 -6.24
C LYS A 89 10.36 11.57 -5.90
N ARG A 90 10.44 10.25 -6.04
CA ARG A 90 11.58 9.46 -5.58
C ARG A 90 12.43 8.89 -6.71
N GLY A 91 11.94 8.93 -7.94
CA GLY A 91 12.65 8.36 -9.08
C GLY A 91 12.62 6.84 -9.13
N ARG A 92 11.85 6.19 -8.25
CA ARG A 92 11.77 4.73 -8.19
C ARG A 92 10.45 4.29 -7.56
N LEU A 93 10.08 3.04 -7.78
CA LEU A 93 8.93 2.44 -7.13
C LEU A 93 9.25 2.13 -5.67
N PRO A 94 8.22 2.05 -4.81
CA PRO A 94 8.42 1.55 -3.46
C PRO A 94 9.04 0.15 -3.47
N ARG A 95 9.80 -0.17 -2.42
CA ARG A 95 10.59 -1.41 -2.34
C ARG A 95 9.78 -2.66 -2.69
N TYR A 96 8.60 -2.80 -2.11
CA TYR A 96 7.81 -4.03 -2.29
C TYR A 96 6.90 -4.00 -3.51
N ASN A 97 6.89 -2.91 -4.27
CA ASN A 97 6.20 -2.86 -5.55
C ASN A 97 7.07 -3.34 -6.71
N LYS A 98 8.34 -3.62 -6.44
CA LYS A 98 9.23 -4.14 -7.47
C LYS A 98 8.97 -5.62 -7.69
N ALA A 99 9.17 -6.06 -8.92
CA ALA A 99 9.00 -7.48 -9.27
C ALA A 99 9.90 -8.35 -8.39
N GLY A 100 9.37 -9.50 -7.98
CA GLY A 100 10.10 -10.43 -7.14
C GLY A 100 10.03 -10.15 -5.65
N SER A 101 9.31 -9.10 -5.23
CA SER A 101 9.17 -8.82 -3.81
C SER A 101 8.27 -9.85 -3.12
N PRO A 102 8.36 -9.96 -1.78
CA PRO A 102 7.46 -10.85 -1.02
C PRO A 102 5.98 -10.52 -1.19
N LEU A 103 5.64 -9.31 -1.59
CA LEU A 103 4.25 -8.89 -1.81
C LEU A 103 3.83 -9.01 -3.27
N GLY A 104 4.66 -9.64 -4.11
CA GLY A 104 4.33 -9.88 -5.51
C GLY A 104 4.62 -8.70 -6.45
N GLY A 105 4.97 -7.54 -5.90
CA GLY A 105 5.24 -6.36 -6.70
C GLY A 105 3.97 -5.78 -7.31
N THR A 106 4.16 -5.07 -8.41
CA THR A 106 3.07 -4.51 -9.19
C THR A 106 3.19 -4.96 -10.64
N ASN A 107 2.06 -5.08 -11.32
CA ASN A 107 2.05 -5.41 -12.75
C ASN A 107 2.28 -4.18 -13.63
N THR A 108 2.33 -2.99 -13.04
CA THR A 108 2.50 -1.76 -13.79
C THR A 108 3.99 -1.49 -13.99
N SER A 109 4.40 -1.31 -15.25
CA SER A 109 5.80 -1.01 -15.56
C SER A 109 6.10 0.47 -15.31
N ILE A 110 7.39 0.77 -15.10
CA ILE A 110 7.84 2.15 -14.95
C ILE A 110 7.52 2.94 -16.23
N THR A 111 7.67 2.32 -17.39
CA THR A 111 7.36 2.97 -18.66
C THR A 111 5.89 3.38 -18.72
N ASP A 112 4.99 2.48 -18.33
CA ASP A 112 3.56 2.77 -18.32
C ASP A 112 3.23 3.91 -17.36
N LEU A 113 3.85 3.93 -16.20
CA LEU A 113 3.64 5.00 -15.22
C LEU A 113 4.09 6.34 -15.76
N ARG A 114 5.22 6.37 -16.45
CA ARG A 114 5.77 7.61 -17.00
C ARG A 114 5.03 8.11 -18.23
N ALA A 115 4.31 7.24 -18.91
CA ALA A 115 3.52 7.61 -20.07
C ALA A 115 2.25 8.39 -19.71
N ARG A 116 1.94 8.44 -18.46
CA ARG A 116 0.82 9.22 -17.96
C ARG A 116 1.24 10.67 -17.70
#